data_a6e37139a3999e56716135d62e026950
#
_entry.id   a6e37139a3999e56716135d62e026950
#
_cell.length_a   1.000
_cell.length_b   1.000
_cell.length_c   1.000
_cell.angle_alpha   90.00
_cell.angle_beta   90.00
_cell.angle_gamma   90.00
#
_symmetry.space_group_name_H-M   'P 1'
#
loop_
_entity.id
_entity.type
_entity.pdbx_description
1 polymer ?
#
loop_
_entity_poly.entity_id
_entity_poly.type
_entity_poly.pdbx_seq_one_letter_code
_entity_poly.pdbx_strand_id
1 'polypeptide(L)'
;MPCRCVHKCIFVYTGIVVGMVLITEPERVMDIQEIHYEAKCAAAEAARVQAAKWGDQWGMCGFAWVKIYGHEGKKIRANSKLGKALAEVGIKKDYEGVLSLWDPAGYNTQNMDIKEAGAEAYAEVFKKYGFDAYPDSRLD
;
A
#
# COMPACT_ATOMS: atom_id res chain seq x y z
N MET A 1 -13.69 -7.76 -11.00
CA MET A 1 -14.44 -7.41 -9.84
C MET A 1 -14.25 -5.96 -9.50
N PRO A 2 -15.31 -5.24 -9.40
CA PRO A 2 -15.17 -3.84 -9.14
C PRO A 2 -14.53 -3.70 -7.78
N CYS A 3 -13.70 -2.77 -7.69
CA CYS A 3 -12.97 -2.59 -6.48
C CYS A 3 -13.88 -1.98 -5.42
N ARG A 4 -14.21 -2.75 -4.43
CA ARG A 4 -15.03 -2.25 -3.37
C ARG A 4 -14.33 -1.11 -2.70
N CYS A 5 -13.04 -1.08 -2.86
CA CYS A 5 -12.27 -0.05 -2.26
C CYS A 5 -12.58 1.29 -2.87
N VAL A 6 -12.81 1.31 -4.18
CA VAL A 6 -13.11 2.55 -4.86
C VAL A 6 -14.46 3.05 -4.34
N HIS A 7 -15.39 2.12 -4.19
CA HIS A 7 -16.71 2.48 -3.72
C HIS A 7 -16.61 2.97 -2.26
N LYS A 8 -15.79 2.29 -1.49
CA LYS A 8 -15.65 2.66 -0.11
C LYS A 8 -14.96 4.02 0.01
N CYS A 9 -13.98 4.26 -0.85
CA CYS A 9 -13.28 5.53 -0.81
C CYS A 9 -14.23 6.68 -1.16
N ILE A 10 -15.10 6.45 -2.12
CA ILE A 10 -16.04 7.47 -2.52
C ILE A 10 -17.00 7.73 -1.37
N PHE A 11 -17.43 6.69 -0.70
CA PHE A 11 -18.33 6.82 0.42
C PHE A 11 -17.65 7.59 1.57
N VAL A 12 -16.41 7.29 1.83
CA VAL A 12 -15.69 7.95 2.89
C VAL A 12 -15.52 9.42 2.53
N TYR A 13 -15.26 9.72 1.27
CA TYR A 13 -15.07 11.07 0.82
C TYR A 13 -16.37 11.86 1.04
N THR A 14 -17.49 11.24 0.71
CA THR A 14 -18.77 11.90 0.87
C THR A 14 -19.01 12.15 2.36
N GLY A 15 -18.63 11.17 3.16
CA GLY A 15 -18.80 11.32 4.59
C GLY A 15 -17.96 12.46 5.15
N ILE A 16 -16.78 12.65 4.55
CA ILE A 16 -15.92 13.68 5.03
C ILE A 16 -16.52 15.02 4.72
N VAL A 17 -17.13 15.18 3.57
CA VAL A 17 -17.75 16.43 3.17
C VAL A 17 -18.82 16.81 4.19
N VAL A 18 -19.63 15.84 4.50
CA VAL A 18 -20.71 16.09 5.45
C VAL A 18 -20.08 16.25 6.81
N GLY A 19 -19.18 15.40 7.09
CA GLY A 19 -18.66 15.42 8.41
C GLY A 19 -17.62 16.46 8.61
N MET A 20 -17.42 17.22 7.60
CA MET A 20 -16.41 18.18 7.72
C MET A 20 -16.40 18.76 9.01
N VAL A 21 -17.52 18.79 9.47
CA VAL A 21 -17.68 19.46 10.68
C VAL A 21 -16.95 18.69 11.70
N LEU A 22 -16.97 17.48 11.55
CA LEU A 22 -16.42 16.65 12.57
C LEU A 22 -14.98 16.60 12.54
N ILE A 23 -14.59 17.06 11.62
CA ILE A 23 -13.30 17.05 11.51
C ILE A 23 -12.43 17.33 12.51
N THR A 24 -12.91 17.77 13.23
CA THR A 24 -12.21 18.13 14.34
C THR A 24 -11.50 16.96 14.92
N GLU A 25 -11.61 15.89 14.35
CA GLU A 25 -10.89 14.83 14.91
C GLU A 25 -9.82 14.40 14.11
N PRO A 26 -9.12 15.13 13.65
CA PRO A 26 -8.01 14.85 12.84
C PRO A 26 -7.05 13.98 13.59
N GLU A 27 -7.14 14.02 14.81
CA GLU A 27 -6.15 13.30 15.57
C GLU A 27 -6.53 11.88 15.66
N ARG A 28 -7.63 11.61 15.19
CA ARG A 28 -8.05 10.27 15.24
C ARG A 28 -6.97 9.43 14.65
N VAL A 29 -6.49 8.49 15.33
CA VAL A 29 -5.49 7.59 14.84
C VAL A 29 -6.07 6.79 13.69
N MET A 30 -5.45 6.85 12.55
CA MET A 30 -5.95 6.12 11.41
C MET A 30 -5.76 4.66 11.68
N ASP A 31 -6.75 3.86 11.35
CA ASP A 31 -6.66 2.44 11.54
C ASP A 31 -5.74 1.90 10.46
N ILE A 32 -4.69 1.24 10.85
CA ILE A 32 -3.73 0.65 9.90
C ILE A 32 -4.43 -0.33 8.96
N GLN A 33 -5.44 -1.02 9.43
CA GLN A 33 -6.15 -1.95 8.57
C GLN A 33 -6.86 -1.21 7.44
N GLU A 34 -7.39 -0.03 7.72
CA GLU A 34 -8.07 0.75 6.69
C GLU A 34 -7.06 1.30 5.70
N ILE A 35 -5.91 1.78 6.17
CA ILE A 35 -4.86 2.29 5.30
C ILE A 35 -4.37 1.15 4.41
N HIS A 36 -4.13 -0.02 5.00
CA HIS A 36 -3.68 -1.19 4.27
C HIS A 36 -4.71 -1.61 3.22
N TYR A 37 -5.98 -1.61 3.56
CA TYR A 37 -7.03 -2.00 2.64
C TYR A 37 -7.08 -1.04 1.46
N GLU A 38 -7.01 0.25 1.72
CA GLU A 38 -7.01 1.26 0.67
C GLU A 38 -5.77 1.07 -0.21
N ALA A 39 -4.62 0.85 0.40
CA ALA A 39 -3.37 0.67 -0.32
C ALA A 39 -3.41 -0.60 -1.19
N LYS A 40 -3.99 -1.69 -0.68
CA LYS A 40 -4.10 -2.93 -1.44
C LYS A 40 -5.02 -2.74 -2.64
N CYS A 41 -6.10 -2.01 -2.48
CA CYS A 41 -7.01 -1.75 -3.60
C CYS A 41 -6.33 -0.89 -4.66
N ALA A 42 -5.59 0.12 -4.23
CA ALA A 42 -4.86 0.99 -5.16
C ALA A 42 -3.80 0.18 -5.91
N ALA A 43 -3.11 -0.72 -5.20
CA ALA A 43 -2.10 -1.57 -5.81
C ALA A 43 -2.71 -2.53 -6.83
N ALA A 44 -3.82 -3.15 -6.49
CA ALA A 44 -4.49 -4.08 -7.39
C ALA A 44 -4.99 -3.36 -8.65
N GLU A 45 -5.51 -2.15 -8.48
CA GLU A 45 -6.01 -1.38 -9.61
C GLU A 45 -4.83 -0.96 -10.51
N ALA A 46 -3.73 -0.52 -9.94
CA ALA A 46 -2.55 -0.11 -10.71
C ALA A 46 -1.98 -1.29 -11.49
N ALA A 47 -1.93 -2.46 -10.86
CA ALA A 47 -1.43 -3.66 -11.52
C ALA A 47 -2.35 -4.05 -12.67
N ARG A 48 -3.67 -3.95 -12.48
CA ARG A 48 -4.64 -4.27 -13.51
C ARG A 48 -4.50 -3.33 -14.71
N VAL A 49 -4.32 -2.05 -14.44
CA VAL A 49 -4.16 -1.06 -15.50
C VAL A 49 -2.88 -1.32 -16.28
N GLN A 50 -1.80 -1.63 -15.57
CA GLN A 50 -0.52 -1.89 -16.22
C GLN A 50 -0.61 -3.17 -17.07
N ALA A 51 -1.27 -4.21 -16.57
CA ALA A 51 -1.43 -5.45 -17.29
C ALA A 51 -2.25 -5.24 -18.56
N ALA A 52 -3.29 -4.40 -18.49
CA ALA A 52 -4.13 -4.13 -19.64
C ALA A 52 -3.35 -3.34 -20.69
N LYS A 53 -2.37 -2.55 -20.25
CA LYS A 53 -1.63 -1.71 -21.17
C LYS A 53 -0.62 -2.52 -21.95
N TRP A 54 0.09 -3.43 -21.33
CA TRP A 54 1.13 -4.17 -22.01
C TRP A 54 0.91 -5.67 -22.14
N GLY A 55 -0.04 -6.21 -21.42
CA GLY A 55 -0.23 -7.64 -21.35
C GLY A 55 0.78 -8.21 -20.37
N ASP A 56 0.44 -9.27 -19.68
CA ASP A 56 1.32 -9.81 -18.66
C ASP A 56 2.36 -10.76 -19.25
N GLN A 57 2.35 -10.95 -20.56
CA GLN A 57 3.29 -11.84 -21.19
C GLN A 57 4.59 -11.09 -21.57
N TRP A 58 4.53 -9.78 -21.55
CA TRP A 58 5.70 -8.99 -21.91
C TRP A 58 6.35 -8.43 -20.65
N GLY A 59 7.62 -8.24 -20.73
CA GLY A 59 8.35 -7.68 -19.62
C GLY A 59 9.23 -8.72 -18.97
N MET A 60 10.06 -8.29 -18.05
CA MET A 60 11.01 -9.16 -17.37
C MET A 60 10.39 -9.71 -16.11
N CYS A 61 10.76 -10.93 -15.76
CA CYS A 61 10.30 -11.53 -14.55
C CYS A 61 11.04 -10.92 -13.36
N GLY A 62 10.37 -10.70 -12.30
CA GLY A 62 10.98 -10.11 -11.12
C GLY A 62 10.04 -10.02 -9.94
N PHE A 63 10.52 -9.33 -8.92
CA PHE A 63 9.78 -9.18 -7.68
C PHE A 63 9.70 -7.72 -7.31
N ALA A 64 8.66 -7.34 -6.61
CA ALA A 64 8.53 -5.99 -6.10
C ALA A 64 7.98 -6.03 -4.68
N TRP A 65 8.36 -5.08 -3.88
CA TRP A 65 7.90 -4.97 -2.51
C TRP A 65 7.89 -3.51 -2.10
N VAL A 66 7.31 -3.21 -0.95
CA VAL A 66 7.28 -1.86 -0.42
C VAL A 66 7.96 -1.86 0.94
N LYS A 67 8.83 -0.90 1.16
CA LYS A 67 9.48 -0.72 2.45
C LYS A 67 8.77 0.43 3.15
N ILE A 68 8.40 0.23 4.41
CA ILE A 68 7.65 1.22 5.17
C ILE A 68 8.46 1.76 6.33
N TYR A 69 8.60 3.08 6.36
CA TYR A 69 9.27 3.76 7.44
C TYR A 69 8.25 4.70 8.09
N GLY A 70 8.53 5.09 9.28
CA GLY A 70 7.66 6.04 9.97
C GLY A 70 7.89 7.45 9.48
N HIS A 71 7.31 8.40 10.18
CA HIS A 71 7.41 9.80 9.82
C HIS A 71 8.90 10.21 9.78
N GLU A 72 9.23 10.97 8.76
CA GLU A 72 10.60 11.44 8.54
C GLU A 72 11.61 10.30 8.32
N GLY A 73 11.18 9.21 7.79
CA GLY A 73 12.09 8.12 7.45
C GLY A 73 12.62 7.31 8.63
N LYS A 74 12.02 7.47 9.80
CA LYS A 74 12.50 6.74 10.96
C LYS A 74 12.04 5.29 10.92
N LYS A 75 12.91 4.37 11.31
CA LYS A 75 12.53 2.96 11.31
C LYS A 75 11.48 2.70 12.39
N ILE A 76 10.47 1.92 12.05
CA ILE A 76 9.42 1.57 12.97
C ILE A 76 9.85 0.31 13.71
N ARG A 77 9.77 0.32 15.03
CA ARG A 77 10.16 -0.84 15.81
C ARG A 77 9.07 -1.89 15.75
N ALA A 78 9.46 -3.13 15.49
CA ALA A 78 8.49 -4.20 15.35
C ALA A 78 7.68 -4.43 16.64
N ASN A 79 8.26 -4.15 17.79
CA ASN A 79 7.55 -4.38 19.05
C ASN A 79 6.79 -3.14 19.52
N SER A 80 6.76 -2.06 18.73
CA SER A 80 5.99 -0.89 19.10
C SER A 80 4.52 -1.16 18.76
N LYS A 81 3.64 -0.31 19.25
CA LYS A 81 2.22 -0.46 18.99
C LYS A 81 1.97 -0.38 17.48
N LEU A 82 2.63 0.55 16.80
CA LEU A 82 2.48 0.73 15.36
C LEU A 82 3.06 -0.49 14.63
N GLY A 83 4.23 -0.97 15.04
CA GLY A 83 4.84 -2.13 14.42
C GLY A 83 3.98 -3.37 14.53
N LYS A 84 3.31 -3.55 15.67
CA LYS A 84 2.42 -4.69 15.86
C LYS A 84 1.21 -4.57 14.97
N ALA A 85 0.66 -3.37 14.84
CA ALA A 85 -0.50 -3.14 13.97
C ALA A 85 -0.12 -3.42 12.51
N LEU A 86 1.07 -3.02 12.09
CA LEU A 86 1.52 -3.28 10.73
C LEU A 86 1.74 -4.79 10.52
N ALA A 87 2.25 -5.49 11.52
CA ALA A 87 2.46 -6.93 11.41
C ALA A 87 1.13 -7.68 11.24
N GLU A 88 0.04 -7.16 11.81
CA GLU A 88 -1.24 -7.79 11.68
C GLU A 88 -1.73 -7.78 10.24
N VAL A 89 -1.34 -6.81 9.44
CA VAL A 89 -1.74 -6.73 8.03
C VAL A 89 -0.67 -7.35 7.12
N GLY A 90 0.37 -7.96 7.68
CA GLY A 90 1.37 -8.66 6.88
C GLY A 90 2.66 -7.89 6.60
N ILE A 91 2.80 -6.70 7.15
CA ILE A 91 3.99 -5.90 6.95
C ILE A 91 4.96 -6.27 8.06
N LYS A 92 6.00 -7.00 7.72
CA LYS A 92 6.94 -7.54 8.69
C LYS A 92 8.38 -7.16 8.38
N LYS A 93 9.27 -7.31 9.32
CA LYS A 93 10.65 -6.99 9.11
C LYS A 93 11.28 -7.92 8.09
N ASP A 94 12.06 -7.36 7.21
CA ASP A 94 12.83 -8.12 6.25
C ASP A 94 14.22 -8.37 6.83
N TYR A 95 15.14 -8.90 6.02
CA TYR A 95 16.48 -9.22 6.51
C TYR A 95 17.28 -7.97 6.84
N GLU A 96 16.87 -6.81 6.39
CA GLU A 96 17.57 -5.57 6.69
C GLU A 96 16.97 -4.92 7.94
N GLY A 97 15.97 -5.52 8.53
CA GLY A 97 15.32 -4.97 9.70
C GLY A 97 14.30 -3.88 9.40
N VAL A 98 13.89 -3.75 8.15
CA VAL A 98 12.93 -2.75 7.74
C VAL A 98 11.58 -3.44 7.50
N LEU A 99 10.50 -2.79 7.89
CA LEU A 99 9.18 -3.37 7.67
C LEU A 99 8.88 -3.32 6.18
N SER A 100 8.48 -4.42 5.61
CA SER A 100 8.19 -4.48 4.19
C SER A 100 7.04 -5.42 3.89
N LEU A 101 6.45 -5.25 2.72
CA LEU A 101 5.37 -6.09 2.25
C LEU A 101 5.69 -6.54 0.83
N TRP A 102 5.77 -7.83 0.61
CA TRP A 102 6.03 -8.39 -0.72
C TRP A 102 4.78 -8.41 -1.57
N ASP A 103 4.95 -8.09 -2.84
CA ASP A 103 3.91 -8.18 -3.86
C ASP A 103 2.60 -7.57 -3.36
N PRO A 104 2.58 -6.28 -3.05
CA PRO A 104 1.38 -5.66 -2.49
C PRO A 104 0.13 -5.76 -3.36
N ALA A 105 0.29 -5.83 -4.67
CA ALA A 105 -0.87 -5.93 -5.55
C ALA A 105 -1.48 -7.33 -5.52
N GLY A 106 -0.65 -8.35 -5.29
CA GLY A 106 -1.14 -9.71 -5.33
C GLY A 106 -1.65 -10.15 -6.69
N TYR A 107 -1.17 -9.50 -7.76
CA TYR A 107 -1.62 -9.82 -9.11
C TYR A 107 -0.87 -11.07 -9.57
N ASN A 108 -1.61 -12.02 -10.13
CA ASN A 108 -1.02 -13.28 -10.51
C ASN A 108 -0.21 -13.14 -11.79
N THR A 109 1.03 -12.72 -11.69
CA THR A 109 1.90 -12.51 -12.83
C THR A 109 3.35 -12.62 -12.39
N GLN A 110 4.25 -12.84 -13.33
CA GLN A 110 5.66 -12.82 -13.05
C GLN A 110 6.27 -11.53 -13.60
N ASN A 111 5.49 -10.69 -14.26
CA ASN A 111 5.98 -9.47 -14.88
C ASN A 111 6.32 -8.45 -13.80
N MET A 112 7.59 -8.03 -13.76
CA MET A 112 8.07 -7.09 -12.77
C MET A 112 7.40 -5.73 -12.89
N ASP A 113 7.15 -5.27 -14.11
CA ASP A 113 6.53 -3.95 -14.31
C ASP A 113 5.14 -3.86 -13.67
N ILE A 114 4.37 -4.94 -13.76
CA ILE A 114 3.04 -4.98 -13.18
C ILE A 114 3.17 -4.97 -11.66
N LYS A 115 4.14 -5.72 -11.13
CA LYS A 115 4.35 -5.78 -9.69
C LYS A 115 4.86 -4.43 -9.17
N GLU A 116 5.73 -3.75 -9.93
CA GLU A 116 6.23 -2.45 -9.54
C GLU A 116 5.11 -1.42 -9.52
N ALA A 117 4.22 -1.45 -10.51
CA ALA A 117 3.10 -0.52 -10.55
C ALA A 117 2.24 -0.67 -9.30
N GLY A 118 2.02 -1.91 -8.87
CA GLY A 118 1.28 -2.17 -7.65
C GLY A 118 2.02 -1.66 -6.41
N ALA A 119 3.33 -1.89 -6.35
CA ALA A 119 4.12 -1.46 -5.21
C ALA A 119 4.14 0.07 -5.11
N GLU A 120 4.25 0.76 -6.24
CA GLU A 120 4.25 2.21 -6.26
C GLU A 120 2.92 2.76 -5.75
N ALA A 121 1.81 2.19 -6.21
CA ALA A 121 0.49 2.65 -5.79
C ALA A 121 0.28 2.41 -4.29
N TYR A 122 0.75 1.28 -3.79
CA TYR A 122 0.65 0.95 -2.37
C TYR A 122 1.45 1.97 -1.55
N ALA A 123 2.68 2.26 -1.99
CA ALA A 123 3.53 3.20 -1.28
C ALA A 123 2.93 4.61 -1.26
N GLU A 124 2.29 5.02 -2.36
CA GLU A 124 1.68 6.33 -2.43
C GLU A 124 0.56 6.51 -1.41
N VAL A 125 -0.23 5.46 -1.18
CA VAL A 125 -1.30 5.52 -0.20
C VAL A 125 -0.71 5.72 1.19
N PHE A 126 0.35 4.98 1.53
CA PHE A 126 0.97 5.13 2.84
C PHE A 126 1.61 6.52 3.00
N LYS A 127 2.18 7.08 1.93
CA LYS A 127 2.74 8.42 1.98
C LYS A 127 1.64 9.44 2.27
N LYS A 128 0.46 9.23 1.72
CA LYS A 128 -0.66 10.12 1.92
C LYS A 128 -1.03 10.21 3.41
N TYR A 129 -0.80 9.15 4.16
CA TYR A 129 -1.13 9.11 5.56
C TYR A 129 0.06 9.42 6.48
N GLY A 130 1.12 9.94 5.91
CA GLY A 130 2.24 10.41 6.73
C GLY A 130 3.40 9.46 6.91
N PHE A 131 3.35 8.29 6.29
CA PHE A 131 4.46 7.37 6.37
C PHE A 131 5.43 7.63 5.23
N ASP A 132 6.67 7.20 5.39
CA ASP A 132 7.63 7.24 4.30
C ASP A 132 7.63 5.80 3.79
N ALA A 133 7.16 5.63 2.59
CA ALA A 133 7.10 4.30 1.99
C ALA A 133 7.76 4.36 0.63
N TYR A 134 8.53 3.31 0.31
CA TYR A 134 9.25 3.28 -0.95
C TYR A 134 9.04 1.93 -1.63
N PRO A 135 8.70 1.94 -2.91
CA PRO A 135 8.62 0.70 -3.66
C PRO A 135 10.04 0.28 -4.01
N ASP A 136 10.29 -0.99 -4.08
CA ASP A 136 11.57 -1.50 -4.49
C ASP A 136 11.32 -2.77 -5.29
N SER A 137 12.27 -3.16 -6.13
CA SER A 137 12.08 -4.30 -6.98
C SER A 137 13.42 -4.89 -7.39
N ARG A 138 13.38 -6.09 -7.93
CA ARG A 138 14.59 -6.68 -8.46
C ARG A 138 14.22 -7.72 -9.49
N LEU A 139 15.10 -7.87 -10.47
CA LEU A 139 14.91 -8.89 -11.51
C LEU A 139 15.15 -10.27 -10.91
N ASP A 140 14.43 -11.22 -11.41
CA ASP A 140 14.55 -12.59 -10.97
C ASP A 140 15.84 -13.21 -11.49
#